data_0e16dc23c240a48327ea4c9e25e0d3e8
#
_entry.id   0e16dc23c240a48327ea4c9e25e0d3e8
#
_cell.length_a   1.000
_cell.length_b   1.000
_cell.length_c   1.000
_cell.angle_alpha   90.00
_cell.angle_beta   90.00
_cell.angle_gamma   90.00
#
_symmetry.space_group_name_H-M   'P 1'
#
loop_
_entity.id
_entity.type
_entity.pdbx_description
1 polymer ?
#
loop_
_entity_poly.entity_id
_entity_poly.type
_entity_poly.pdbx_seq_one_letter_code
_entity_poly.pdbx_strand_id
1 'polypeptide(L)'
;TPGYGYWINASADGDITISSGSAAKTIVSFTDRTKEANILSFNGNDLYFGVSIPEEEMLSYQLPPIPPVGAFDVRFADNMKVAESAGAIDIMNNTDMLTISYTINIDAGEHLRWVLTSDEGKEYGLNGSGEIVVSGDITGFTLSKAPEIPLAYSISQNYPNPFNPVTSINYEVPKESFVTISVYNSVEQKVGDLVSNLHPAGYHNIMWNSMDRRRSQRGFPVLKCHSYSKSISILDE
;
A
#
# COMPACT_ATOMS: atom_id res chain seq x y z
N THR A 1 -16.78 4.00 33.96
CA THR A 1 -15.42 4.56 33.94
C THR A 1 -15.37 5.56 32.80
N PRO A 2 -14.89 6.81 32.99
CA PRO A 2 -14.76 7.78 31.90
C PRO A 2 -13.82 7.22 30.81
N GLY A 3 -14.20 7.39 29.53
CA GLY A 3 -13.41 6.94 28.38
C GLY A 3 -13.78 5.58 27.81
N TYR A 4 -14.77 4.90 28.36
CA TYR A 4 -15.31 3.66 27.79
C TYR A 4 -16.63 3.91 27.07
N GLY A 5 -16.80 3.35 25.89
CA GLY A 5 -18.08 3.26 25.22
C GLY A 5 -18.91 2.15 25.85
N TYR A 6 -20.19 2.39 26.01
CA TYR A 6 -21.12 1.39 26.56
C TYR A 6 -22.23 1.14 25.55
N TRP A 7 -22.51 -0.12 25.31
CA TRP A 7 -23.68 -0.53 24.56
C TRP A 7 -24.82 -0.81 25.53
N ILE A 8 -25.98 -0.21 25.24
CA ILE A 8 -27.17 -0.39 26.07
C ILE A 8 -28.20 -1.15 25.24
N ASN A 9 -28.59 -2.33 25.74
CA ASN A 9 -29.70 -3.08 25.19
C ASN A 9 -30.89 -2.87 26.12
N ALA A 10 -31.93 -2.17 25.65
CA ALA A 10 -33.15 -1.94 26.39
C ALA A 10 -34.22 -2.96 25.95
N SER A 11 -34.87 -3.59 26.89
CA SER A 11 -35.98 -4.53 26.66
C SER A 11 -37.34 -3.86 26.44
N ALA A 12 -37.41 -2.53 26.60
CA ALA A 12 -38.59 -1.71 26.39
C ALA A 12 -38.17 -0.26 26.07
N ASP A 13 -39.10 0.49 25.45
CA ASP A 13 -38.92 1.92 25.22
C ASP A 13 -38.88 2.67 26.55
N GLY A 14 -37.91 3.58 26.68
CA GLY A 14 -37.73 4.40 27.87
C GLY A 14 -36.60 5.42 27.72
N ASP A 15 -36.66 6.46 28.55
CA ASP A 15 -35.63 7.50 28.59
C ASP A 15 -34.43 7.05 29.43
N ILE A 16 -33.24 7.20 28.89
CA ILE A 16 -31.99 6.94 29.60
C ILE A 16 -31.40 8.31 30.01
N THR A 17 -31.34 8.55 31.30
CA THR A 17 -30.69 9.75 31.83
C THR A 17 -29.25 9.43 32.24
N ILE A 18 -28.28 10.01 31.55
CA ILE A 18 -26.87 9.93 31.93
C ILE A 18 -26.57 11.17 32.81
N SER A 19 -26.46 10.96 34.12
CA SER A 19 -26.01 12.01 35.03
C SER A 19 -24.50 11.98 35.18
N SER A 20 -23.81 13.06 34.80
CA SER A 20 -22.41 13.25 35.12
C SER A 20 -22.25 13.64 36.57
N GLY A 21 -21.66 12.80 37.40
CA GLY A 21 -21.06 13.28 38.67
C GLY A 21 -20.03 14.36 38.32
N SER A 22 -19.89 15.40 39.16
CA SER A 22 -19.02 16.55 38.91
C SER A 22 -17.52 16.16 38.87
N ALA A 23 -17.06 15.63 37.75
CA ALA A 23 -15.70 15.60 37.37
C ALA A 23 -15.49 16.67 36.31
N ALA A 24 -14.38 17.41 36.41
CA ALA A 24 -14.05 18.46 35.44
C ALA A 24 -14.16 17.88 34.02
N LYS A 25 -15.04 18.49 33.23
CA LYS A 25 -15.30 18.05 31.85
C LYS A 25 -14.10 18.43 30.99
N THR A 26 -13.14 17.52 30.82
CA THR A 26 -12.18 17.65 29.73
C THR A 26 -12.98 17.40 28.45
N ILE A 27 -13.17 18.43 27.65
CA ILE A 27 -13.76 18.30 26.33
C ILE A 27 -12.64 17.67 25.46
N VAL A 28 -12.67 16.36 25.30
CA VAL A 28 -11.88 15.69 24.27
C VAL A 28 -12.65 15.89 22.97
N SER A 29 -12.14 16.74 22.10
CA SER A 29 -12.70 16.87 20.75
C SER A 29 -12.36 15.60 19.96
N PHE A 30 -13.37 14.81 19.64
CA PHE A 30 -13.22 13.67 18.74
C PHE A 30 -13.02 14.19 17.31
N THR A 31 -11.94 13.80 16.67
CA THR A 31 -11.70 14.04 15.25
C THR A 31 -11.98 12.75 14.47
N ASP A 32 -12.98 12.79 13.60
CA ASP A 32 -13.31 11.64 12.77
C ASP A 32 -12.23 11.44 11.69
N ARG A 33 -11.45 10.39 11.87
CA ARG A 33 -10.33 10.05 10.98
C ARG A 33 -10.75 9.24 9.76
N THR A 34 -11.99 8.78 9.71
CA THR A 34 -12.48 8.00 8.56
C THR A 34 -12.71 8.85 7.32
N LYS A 35 -12.81 10.17 7.46
CA LYS A 35 -13.07 11.10 6.35
C LYS A 35 -11.99 11.09 5.26
N GLU A 36 -10.75 10.85 5.65
CA GLU A 36 -9.60 10.83 4.74
C GLU A 36 -9.13 9.39 4.45
N ALA A 37 -9.68 8.40 5.14
CA ALA A 37 -9.32 7.00 5.01
C ALA A 37 -9.70 6.43 3.64
N ASN A 38 -9.04 5.33 3.27
CA ASN A 38 -9.51 4.45 2.22
C ASN A 38 -10.76 3.69 2.69
N ILE A 39 -11.62 3.33 1.77
CA ILE A 39 -12.90 2.68 2.06
C ILE A 39 -12.98 1.35 1.35
N LEU A 40 -13.42 0.33 2.09
CA LEU A 40 -13.91 -0.95 1.56
C LEU A 40 -15.37 -1.09 2.02
N SER A 41 -16.30 -1.18 1.09
CA SER A 41 -17.73 -1.34 1.38
C SER A 41 -18.20 -2.72 0.93
N PHE A 42 -18.59 -3.56 1.88
CA PHE A 42 -19.07 -4.92 1.65
C PHE A 42 -20.59 -4.94 1.73
N ASN A 43 -21.29 -5.09 0.59
CA ASN A 43 -22.74 -4.99 0.52
C ASN A 43 -23.31 -3.76 1.26
N GLY A 44 -22.59 -2.61 1.20
CA GLY A 44 -22.97 -1.37 1.84
C GLY A 44 -22.50 -1.20 3.31
N ASN A 45 -21.72 -2.13 3.86
CA ASN A 45 -21.08 -2.00 5.16
C ASN A 45 -19.63 -1.56 4.99
N ASP A 46 -19.31 -0.37 5.51
CA ASP A 46 -18.03 0.28 5.28
C ASP A 46 -16.99 -0.09 6.34
N LEU A 47 -15.81 -0.48 5.89
CA LEU A 47 -14.57 -0.56 6.64
C LEU A 47 -13.59 0.50 6.12
N TYR A 48 -12.76 1.02 6.99
CA TYR A 48 -11.82 2.09 6.68
C TYR A 48 -10.37 1.64 6.92
N PHE A 49 -9.43 2.12 6.11
CA PHE A 49 -8.04 1.73 6.26
C PHE A 49 -7.05 2.78 5.75
N GLY A 50 -5.78 2.62 6.11
CA GLY A 50 -4.70 3.50 5.66
C GLY A 50 -4.50 4.73 6.53
N VAL A 51 -5.22 4.85 7.64
CA VAL A 51 -5.10 5.95 8.60
C VAL A 51 -4.62 5.42 9.95
N SER A 52 -3.75 6.17 10.60
CA SER A 52 -3.32 5.85 11.96
C SER A 52 -4.32 6.37 12.98
N ILE A 53 -4.71 5.51 13.90
CA ILE A 53 -5.61 5.82 15.00
C ILE A 53 -4.82 5.84 16.31
N PRO A 54 -4.77 6.97 17.03
CA PRO A 54 -4.16 7.00 18.35
C PRO A 54 -4.82 5.99 19.31
N GLU A 55 -4.03 5.39 20.18
CA GLU A 55 -4.49 4.35 21.09
C GLU A 55 -5.68 4.79 21.95
N GLU A 56 -5.69 6.04 22.37
CA GLU A 56 -6.78 6.66 23.15
C GLU A 56 -8.09 6.81 22.35
N GLU A 57 -8.03 6.85 21.01
CA GLU A 57 -9.20 6.97 20.13
C GLU A 57 -9.70 5.61 19.61
N MET A 58 -8.94 4.53 19.77
CA MET A 58 -9.24 3.20 19.19
C MET A 58 -10.64 2.69 19.56
N LEU A 59 -11.05 2.87 20.80
CA LEU A 59 -12.38 2.44 21.26
C LEU A 59 -13.54 3.09 20.50
N SER A 60 -13.32 4.28 19.93
CA SER A 60 -14.33 4.99 19.12
C SER A 60 -14.58 4.34 17.76
N TYR A 61 -13.66 3.48 17.33
CA TYR A 61 -13.74 2.75 16.06
C TYR A 61 -14.02 1.25 16.25
N GLN A 62 -14.28 0.84 17.48
CA GLN A 62 -14.66 -0.53 17.77
C GLN A 62 -16.13 -0.77 17.38
N LEU A 63 -16.38 -1.88 16.68
CA LEU A 63 -17.73 -2.29 16.31
C LEU A 63 -18.48 -2.90 17.50
N PRO A 64 -19.83 -2.90 17.45
CA PRO A 64 -20.65 -3.63 18.43
C PRO A 64 -20.26 -5.11 18.52
N PRO A 65 -20.68 -5.81 19.57
CA PRO A 65 -20.58 -7.27 19.63
C PRO A 65 -21.12 -7.93 18.37
N ILE A 66 -20.57 -9.08 18.04
CA ILE A 66 -20.98 -9.88 16.86
C ILE A 66 -22.50 -10.08 16.88
N PRO A 67 -23.21 -9.79 15.77
CA PRO A 67 -24.64 -9.93 15.68
C PRO A 67 -25.06 -11.41 15.79
N PRO A 68 -26.35 -11.69 16.07
CA PRO A 68 -26.88 -13.04 16.04
C PRO A 68 -26.69 -13.73 14.69
N VAL A 69 -26.69 -15.07 14.71
CA VAL A 69 -26.63 -15.90 13.51
C VAL A 69 -27.73 -15.50 12.51
N GLY A 70 -27.34 -15.26 11.27
CA GLY A 70 -28.23 -14.88 10.16
C GLY A 70 -28.19 -13.39 9.79
N ALA A 71 -27.60 -12.52 10.61
CA ALA A 71 -27.36 -11.13 10.22
C ALA A 71 -26.01 -11.01 9.52
N PHE A 72 -25.97 -10.33 8.37
CA PHE A 72 -24.71 -10.02 7.68
C PHE A 72 -23.86 -9.08 8.51
N ASP A 73 -22.57 -9.40 8.63
CA ASP A 73 -21.60 -8.56 9.33
C ASP A 73 -20.23 -8.65 8.66
N VAL A 74 -19.50 -7.56 8.72
CA VAL A 74 -18.13 -7.47 8.24
C VAL A 74 -17.31 -6.59 9.19
N ARG A 75 -16.13 -7.05 9.56
CA ARG A 75 -15.24 -6.35 10.49
C ARG A 75 -13.78 -6.71 10.30
N PHE A 76 -12.88 -5.80 10.66
CA PHE A 76 -11.50 -6.19 10.89
C PHE A 76 -11.38 -7.04 12.16
N ALA A 77 -10.28 -7.80 12.26
CA ALA A 77 -9.91 -8.49 13.49
C ALA A 77 -10.01 -7.55 14.70
N ASP A 78 -10.21 -8.13 15.89
CA ASP A 78 -10.41 -7.38 17.14
C ASP A 78 -11.67 -6.50 17.17
N ASN A 79 -12.65 -6.80 16.32
CA ASN A 79 -13.91 -6.06 16.19
C ASN A 79 -13.73 -4.59 15.78
N MET A 80 -12.74 -4.29 14.98
CA MET A 80 -12.45 -2.94 14.55
C MET A 80 -13.13 -2.59 13.23
N LYS A 81 -13.53 -1.32 13.10
CA LYS A 81 -14.02 -0.71 11.86
C LYS A 81 -12.90 -0.12 11.01
N VAL A 82 -11.72 0.07 11.59
CA VAL A 82 -10.56 0.73 10.96
C VAL A 82 -9.32 -0.14 11.11
N ALA A 83 -8.49 -0.17 10.08
CA ALA A 83 -7.16 -0.77 10.10
C ALA A 83 -6.11 0.23 9.58
N GLU A 84 -4.92 0.27 10.18
CA GLU A 84 -3.88 1.21 9.78
C GLU A 84 -3.18 0.79 8.48
N SER A 85 -2.65 -0.43 8.40
CA SER A 85 -1.79 -0.84 7.28
C SER A 85 -2.10 -2.22 6.71
N ALA A 86 -2.65 -3.09 7.51
CA ALA A 86 -3.03 -4.45 7.13
C ALA A 86 -4.06 -4.96 8.14
N GLY A 87 -4.85 -5.96 7.74
CA GLY A 87 -5.81 -6.56 8.67
C GLY A 87 -6.55 -7.72 8.04
N ALA A 88 -6.84 -8.73 8.86
CA ALA A 88 -7.81 -9.74 8.50
C ALA A 88 -9.21 -9.14 8.58
N ILE A 89 -10.06 -9.49 7.64
CA ILE A 89 -11.46 -9.08 7.55
C ILE A 89 -12.30 -10.33 7.64
N ASP A 90 -13.14 -10.40 8.65
CA ASP A 90 -14.08 -11.49 8.86
C ASP A 90 -15.44 -11.12 8.26
N ILE A 91 -16.05 -12.07 7.55
CA ILE A 91 -17.37 -11.92 6.94
C ILE A 91 -18.29 -12.99 7.50
N MET A 92 -19.42 -12.57 7.98
CA MET A 92 -20.40 -13.47 8.59
C MET A 92 -21.73 -13.42 7.85
N ASN A 93 -22.34 -14.62 7.74
CA ASN A 93 -23.69 -14.79 7.21
C ASN A 93 -23.90 -14.21 5.79
N ASN A 94 -22.86 -14.28 4.94
CA ASN A 94 -23.01 -13.99 3.54
C ASN A 94 -23.62 -15.24 2.84
N THR A 95 -24.77 -15.08 2.23
CA THR A 95 -25.50 -16.19 1.58
C THR A 95 -25.60 -16.01 0.07
N ASP A 96 -25.32 -14.83 -0.43
CA ASP A 96 -25.45 -14.44 -1.84
C ASP A 96 -24.10 -13.95 -2.40
N MET A 97 -24.11 -13.39 -3.59
CA MET A 97 -22.94 -12.72 -4.14
C MET A 97 -22.54 -11.54 -3.27
N LEU A 98 -21.24 -11.44 -2.98
CA LEU A 98 -20.68 -10.35 -2.20
C LEU A 98 -20.14 -9.28 -3.15
N THR A 99 -20.71 -8.09 -3.05
CA THR A 99 -20.23 -6.91 -3.77
C THR A 99 -19.34 -6.09 -2.87
N ILE A 100 -18.10 -5.88 -3.29
CA ILE A 100 -17.09 -5.09 -2.57
C ILE A 100 -16.75 -3.87 -3.40
N SER A 101 -17.24 -2.70 -3.03
CA SER A 101 -16.79 -1.45 -3.62
C SER A 101 -15.65 -0.86 -2.81
N TYR A 102 -14.72 -0.15 -3.48
CA TYR A 102 -13.59 0.45 -2.81
C TYR A 102 -13.25 1.83 -3.35
N THR A 103 -12.68 2.65 -2.47
CA THR A 103 -12.13 3.97 -2.82
C THR A 103 -10.80 4.16 -2.11
N ILE A 104 -9.74 4.37 -2.88
CA ILE A 104 -8.39 4.62 -2.38
C ILE A 104 -8.12 6.12 -2.42
N ASN A 105 -8.07 6.73 -1.24
CA ASN A 105 -7.72 8.13 -1.02
C ASN A 105 -6.25 8.29 -0.62
N ILE A 106 -5.68 7.27 0.03
CA ILE A 106 -4.31 7.22 0.53
C ILE A 106 -3.60 6.04 -0.12
N ASP A 107 -2.57 6.33 -0.89
CA ASP A 107 -1.75 5.30 -1.54
C ASP A 107 -1.05 4.39 -0.52
N ALA A 108 -0.71 3.19 -0.95
CA ALA A 108 -0.02 2.21 -0.10
C ALA A 108 1.41 2.65 0.29
N GLY A 109 2.00 3.54 -0.49
CA GLY A 109 3.36 4.03 -0.39
C GLY A 109 4.09 3.94 -1.73
N GLU A 110 5.30 4.47 -1.81
CA GLU A 110 6.10 4.44 -3.04
C GLU A 110 6.35 3.00 -3.49
N HIS A 111 5.99 2.68 -4.73
CA HIS A 111 6.08 1.35 -5.35
C HIS A 111 5.32 0.23 -4.60
N LEU A 112 4.29 0.60 -3.85
CA LEU A 112 3.39 -0.33 -3.17
C LEU A 112 1.96 -0.14 -3.67
N ARG A 113 1.18 -1.23 -3.66
CA ARG A 113 -0.26 -1.19 -3.94
C ARG A 113 -1.03 -1.86 -2.81
N TRP A 114 -2.26 -1.43 -2.60
CA TRP A 114 -3.17 -2.15 -1.73
C TRP A 114 -3.68 -3.41 -2.42
N VAL A 115 -3.73 -4.50 -1.66
CA VAL A 115 -4.21 -5.80 -2.15
C VAL A 115 -5.18 -6.39 -1.13
N LEU A 116 -6.30 -6.86 -1.65
CA LEU A 116 -7.28 -7.64 -0.90
C LEU A 116 -7.16 -9.10 -1.34
N THR A 117 -6.81 -10.01 -0.43
CA THR A 117 -6.65 -11.43 -0.70
C THR A 117 -7.78 -12.20 -0.03
N SER A 118 -8.54 -12.99 -0.79
CA SER A 118 -9.59 -13.85 -0.22
C SER A 118 -8.99 -15.04 0.56
N ASP A 119 -9.78 -15.68 1.40
CA ASP A 119 -9.45 -16.93 2.09
C ASP A 119 -9.12 -18.08 1.12
N GLU A 120 -9.58 -18.03 -0.12
CA GLU A 120 -9.21 -18.94 -1.21
C GLU A 120 -7.85 -18.62 -1.86
N GLY A 121 -7.19 -17.51 -1.45
CA GLY A 121 -5.89 -17.07 -1.96
C GLY A 121 -5.96 -16.23 -3.25
N LYS A 122 -7.14 -15.80 -3.69
CA LYS A 122 -7.28 -14.92 -4.84
C LYS A 122 -7.00 -13.47 -4.47
N GLU A 123 -6.11 -12.83 -5.21
CA GLU A 123 -5.70 -11.44 -4.98
C GLU A 123 -6.46 -10.46 -5.88
N TYR A 124 -6.85 -9.34 -5.30
CA TYR A 124 -7.48 -8.20 -5.96
C TYR A 124 -6.68 -6.94 -5.64
N GLY A 125 -6.05 -6.36 -6.66
CA GLY A 125 -5.36 -5.07 -6.53
C GLY A 125 -6.35 -3.93 -6.43
N LEU A 126 -6.19 -3.06 -5.44
CA LEU A 126 -7.04 -1.90 -5.20
C LEU A 126 -6.32 -0.64 -5.68
N ASN A 127 -6.91 0.04 -6.66
CA ASN A 127 -6.35 1.29 -7.20
C ASN A 127 -7.49 2.25 -7.58
N GLY A 128 -7.41 3.49 -7.10
CA GLY A 128 -8.47 4.47 -7.32
C GLY A 128 -9.81 4.03 -6.72
N SER A 129 -10.84 3.90 -7.53
CA SER A 129 -12.15 3.40 -7.12
C SER A 129 -12.63 2.29 -8.03
N GLY A 130 -13.28 1.29 -7.48
CA GLY A 130 -13.77 0.15 -8.24
C GLY A 130 -14.72 -0.74 -7.48
N GLU A 131 -15.11 -1.83 -8.14
CA GLU A 131 -16.01 -2.84 -7.59
C GLU A 131 -15.51 -4.24 -7.91
N ILE A 132 -15.62 -5.14 -6.95
CA ILE A 132 -15.28 -6.55 -7.03
C ILE A 132 -16.50 -7.34 -6.63
N VAL A 133 -16.90 -8.32 -7.46
CA VAL A 133 -18.00 -9.23 -7.15
C VAL A 133 -17.42 -10.62 -6.96
N VAL A 134 -17.71 -11.24 -5.83
CA VAL A 134 -17.21 -12.57 -5.46
C VAL A 134 -18.35 -13.49 -5.01
N SER A 135 -18.07 -14.80 -4.96
CA SER A 135 -19.01 -15.78 -4.44
C SER A 135 -19.33 -15.54 -2.97
N GLY A 136 -20.54 -15.89 -2.56
CA GLY A 136 -20.98 -15.82 -1.16
C GLY A 136 -20.33 -16.83 -0.24
N ASP A 137 -19.54 -17.77 -0.75
CA ASP A 137 -18.87 -18.79 0.06
C ASP A 137 -17.61 -18.25 0.77
N ILE A 138 -17.15 -17.06 0.39
CA ILE A 138 -15.97 -16.41 1.00
C ILE A 138 -16.32 -15.93 2.41
N THR A 139 -15.53 -16.35 3.37
CA THR A 139 -15.72 -16.05 4.80
C THR A 139 -14.76 -14.99 5.32
N GLY A 140 -13.75 -14.62 4.53
CA GLY A 140 -12.81 -13.62 4.96
C GLY A 140 -11.88 -13.13 3.86
N PHE A 141 -11.25 -12.01 4.15
CA PHE A 141 -10.18 -11.43 3.34
C PHE A 141 -9.02 -11.01 4.22
N THR A 142 -7.86 -10.86 3.59
CA THR A 142 -6.71 -10.18 4.18
C THR A 142 -6.41 -8.94 3.37
N LEU A 143 -6.47 -7.77 3.99
CA LEU A 143 -5.98 -6.52 3.42
C LEU A 143 -4.48 -6.42 3.71
N SER A 144 -3.69 -6.11 2.69
CA SER A 144 -2.24 -5.96 2.80
C SER A 144 -1.68 -4.97 1.79
N LYS A 145 -0.41 -4.63 1.95
CA LYS A 145 0.37 -3.91 0.94
C LYS A 145 1.28 -4.89 0.21
N ALA A 146 1.27 -4.85 -1.10
CA ALA A 146 2.15 -5.65 -1.95
C ALA A 146 3.01 -4.74 -2.84
N PRO A 147 4.20 -5.18 -3.27
CA PRO A 147 4.99 -4.45 -4.24
C PRO A 147 4.19 -4.21 -5.53
N GLU A 148 4.29 -3.00 -6.04
CA GLU A 148 3.78 -2.69 -7.36
C GLU A 148 4.75 -3.26 -8.41
N ILE A 149 4.23 -4.02 -9.37
CA ILE A 149 5.03 -4.59 -10.44
C ILE A 149 4.87 -3.70 -11.67
N PRO A 150 5.98 -3.19 -12.24
CA PRO A 150 5.93 -2.41 -13.47
C PRO A 150 5.31 -3.21 -14.63
N LEU A 151 4.59 -2.53 -15.51
CA LEU A 151 3.97 -3.16 -16.68
C LEU A 151 4.95 -3.37 -17.84
N ALA A 152 6.04 -2.60 -17.87
CA ALA A 152 7.03 -2.64 -18.95
C ALA A 152 8.43 -2.37 -18.41
N TYR A 153 9.44 -2.78 -19.17
CA TYR A 153 10.81 -2.39 -18.87
C TYR A 153 11.01 -0.91 -19.16
N SER A 154 11.57 -0.19 -18.20
CA SER A 154 11.92 1.21 -18.41
C SER A 154 13.26 1.57 -17.75
N ILE A 155 13.85 2.67 -18.19
CA ILE A 155 15.00 3.30 -17.57
C ILE A 155 14.82 4.81 -17.60
N SER A 156 14.84 5.42 -16.44
CA SER A 156 14.71 6.85 -16.32
C SER A 156 16.01 7.59 -16.65
N GLN A 157 15.90 8.88 -16.93
CA GLN A 157 17.07 9.74 -17.02
C GLN A 157 17.76 9.77 -15.64
N ASN A 158 19.10 9.80 -15.67
CA ASN A 158 19.86 9.92 -14.44
C ASN A 158 19.61 11.26 -13.74
N TYR A 159 19.54 11.22 -12.42
CA TYR A 159 19.36 12.43 -11.60
C TYR A 159 20.38 12.44 -10.45
N PRO A 160 21.05 13.60 -10.20
CA PRO A 160 21.01 14.84 -10.99
C PRO A 160 21.64 14.70 -12.38
N ASN A 161 21.22 15.56 -13.32
CA ASN A 161 21.82 15.71 -14.66
C ASN A 161 21.84 17.20 -15.03
N PRO A 162 22.99 17.92 -15.14
CA PRO A 162 24.35 17.37 -15.01
C PRO A 162 24.66 16.84 -13.60
N PHE A 163 25.59 15.88 -13.49
CA PHE A 163 26.00 15.26 -12.23
C PHE A 163 27.47 15.53 -11.88
N ASN A 164 27.81 15.52 -10.57
CA ASN A 164 29.19 15.73 -10.09
C ASN A 164 29.39 15.08 -8.71
N PRO A 165 30.17 14.04 -8.57
CA PRO A 165 30.52 13.00 -9.56
C PRO A 165 29.48 11.86 -9.57
N VAL A 166 28.44 11.96 -8.72
CA VAL A 166 27.46 10.89 -8.46
C VAL A 166 26.12 11.22 -9.11
N THR A 167 25.49 10.21 -9.67
CA THR A 167 24.12 10.27 -10.17
C THR A 167 23.39 8.96 -9.90
N SER A 168 22.07 9.01 -9.84
CA SER A 168 21.18 7.87 -9.67
C SER A 168 20.43 7.56 -10.96
N ILE A 169 20.19 6.30 -11.23
CA ILE A 169 19.44 5.82 -12.37
C ILE A 169 18.39 4.85 -11.87
N ASN A 170 17.12 5.17 -12.10
CA ASN A 170 16.00 4.28 -11.81
C ASN A 170 15.68 3.45 -13.04
N TYR A 171 15.33 2.19 -12.84
CA TYR A 171 14.90 1.28 -13.90
C TYR A 171 13.84 0.31 -13.37
N GLU A 172 13.03 -0.19 -14.26
CA GLU A 172 11.85 -1.00 -13.98
C GLU A 172 11.97 -2.35 -14.66
N VAL A 173 11.59 -3.39 -13.93
CA VAL A 173 11.66 -4.79 -14.39
C VAL A 173 10.29 -5.44 -14.16
N PRO A 174 9.50 -5.76 -15.21
CA PRO A 174 8.14 -6.30 -15.04
C PRO A 174 8.11 -7.79 -14.67
N LYS A 175 9.15 -8.54 -14.96
CA LYS A 175 9.32 -9.95 -14.57
C LYS A 175 10.78 -10.21 -14.22
N GLU A 176 11.06 -11.24 -13.42
CA GLU A 176 12.44 -11.64 -13.13
C GLU A 176 13.23 -11.81 -14.43
N SER A 177 14.34 -11.09 -14.56
CA SER A 177 15.10 -11.03 -15.80
C SER A 177 16.57 -10.71 -15.55
N PHE A 178 17.44 -11.19 -16.43
CA PHE A 178 18.83 -10.79 -16.43
C PHE A 178 18.95 -9.37 -17.01
N VAL A 179 19.38 -8.41 -16.19
CA VAL A 179 19.46 -7.00 -16.54
C VAL A 179 20.91 -6.59 -16.73
N THR A 180 21.21 -5.95 -17.87
CA THR A 180 22.50 -5.30 -18.11
C THR A 180 22.27 -3.80 -18.37
N ILE A 181 22.89 -2.95 -17.55
CA ILE A 181 22.90 -1.50 -17.73
C ILE A 181 24.34 -1.08 -18.01
N SER A 182 24.58 -0.58 -19.22
CA SER A 182 25.89 -0.13 -19.67
C SER A 182 25.93 1.38 -19.84
N VAL A 183 27.08 1.99 -19.55
CA VAL A 183 27.34 3.40 -19.76
C VAL A 183 28.27 3.57 -20.96
N TYR A 184 27.94 4.53 -21.82
CA TYR A 184 28.70 4.88 -23.01
C TYR A 184 29.09 6.36 -22.95
N ASN A 185 30.22 6.70 -23.52
CA ASN A 185 30.62 8.10 -23.70
C ASN A 185 29.97 8.73 -24.97
N SER A 186 30.25 10.02 -25.21
CA SER A 186 29.68 10.76 -26.35
C SER A 186 30.16 10.27 -27.73
N VAL A 187 31.18 9.41 -27.80
CA VAL A 187 31.66 8.77 -29.03
C VAL A 187 31.28 7.27 -29.08
N GLU A 188 30.21 6.90 -28.35
CA GLU A 188 29.60 5.57 -28.30
C GLU A 188 30.55 4.43 -27.86
N GLN A 189 31.60 4.75 -27.14
CA GLN A 189 32.45 3.74 -26.52
C GLN A 189 31.90 3.35 -25.15
N LYS A 190 31.85 2.04 -24.90
CA LYS A 190 31.41 1.51 -23.61
C LYS A 190 32.41 1.88 -22.53
N VAL A 191 31.92 2.57 -21.49
CA VAL A 191 32.69 2.96 -20.32
C VAL A 191 32.70 1.84 -19.27
N GLY A 192 31.58 1.15 -19.13
CA GLY A 192 31.43 0.02 -18.22
C GLY A 192 30.00 -0.42 -18.01
N ASP A 193 29.84 -1.53 -17.31
CA ASP A 193 28.54 -2.04 -16.89
C ASP A 193 28.27 -1.60 -15.44
N LEU A 194 27.11 -1.03 -15.21
CA LEU A 194 26.63 -0.66 -13.88
C LEU A 194 25.91 -1.82 -13.21
N VAL A 195 25.15 -2.57 -14.01
CA VAL A 195 24.39 -3.74 -13.62
C VAL A 195 24.67 -4.85 -14.62
N SER A 196 24.83 -6.10 -14.18
CA SER A 196 24.92 -7.30 -15.00
C SER A 196 24.63 -8.52 -14.15
N ASN A 197 23.34 -8.68 -13.78
CA ASN A 197 22.87 -9.78 -12.92
C ASN A 197 21.36 -9.99 -13.05
N LEU A 198 20.86 -11.08 -12.46
CA LEU A 198 19.44 -11.38 -12.36
C LEU A 198 18.78 -10.42 -11.37
N HIS A 199 17.66 -9.82 -11.79
CA HIS A 199 16.84 -8.92 -10.96
C HIS A 199 15.40 -9.43 -10.89
N PRO A 200 14.79 -9.41 -9.70
CA PRO A 200 13.35 -9.69 -9.55
C PRO A 200 12.52 -8.60 -10.22
N ALA A 201 11.24 -8.90 -10.44
CA ALA A 201 10.26 -7.89 -10.84
C ALA A 201 10.19 -6.77 -9.81
N GLY A 202 10.08 -5.51 -10.26
CA GLY A 202 9.99 -4.35 -9.38
C GLY A 202 10.71 -3.11 -9.90
N TYR A 203 10.76 -2.11 -9.05
CA TYR A 203 11.45 -0.83 -9.25
C TYR A 203 12.83 -0.90 -8.62
N HIS A 204 13.84 -0.51 -9.37
CA HIS A 204 15.23 -0.61 -8.97
C HIS A 204 15.95 0.72 -9.12
N ASN A 205 16.95 0.93 -8.30
CA ASN A 205 17.80 2.11 -8.33
C ASN A 205 19.28 1.69 -8.32
N ILE A 206 20.10 2.33 -9.12
CA ILE A 206 21.55 2.17 -9.11
C ILE A 206 22.24 3.52 -9.05
N MET A 207 23.15 3.68 -8.11
CA MET A 207 24.01 4.84 -8.02
C MET A 207 25.25 4.63 -8.84
N TRP A 208 25.63 5.61 -9.65
CA TRP A 208 26.86 5.63 -10.39
C TRP A 208 27.74 6.82 -9.98
N ASN A 209 29.02 6.50 -9.69
CA ASN A 209 30.05 7.49 -9.43
C ASN A 209 31.08 7.43 -10.56
N SER A 210 31.21 8.53 -11.31
CA SER A 210 32.16 8.61 -12.45
C SER A 210 33.62 8.52 -12.03
N MET A 211 33.93 8.69 -10.74
CA MET A 211 35.28 8.53 -10.20
C MET A 211 35.61 7.13 -9.70
N ASP A 212 34.64 6.20 -9.71
CA ASP A 212 34.86 4.83 -9.25
C ASP A 212 35.70 4.02 -10.27
N ARG A 213 37.00 3.93 -10.00
CA ARG A 213 38.01 3.25 -10.85
C ARG A 213 37.78 1.75 -10.97
N ARG A 214 36.95 1.13 -10.14
CA ARG A 214 36.67 -0.31 -10.21
C ARG A 214 35.67 -0.68 -11.31
N ARG A 215 34.86 0.28 -11.74
CA ARG A 215 33.87 0.12 -12.82
C ARG A 215 34.23 0.87 -14.10
N SER A 216 35.32 1.64 -14.10
CA SER A 216 35.86 2.30 -15.28
C SER A 216 37.11 1.58 -15.74
N GLN A 217 37.11 1.03 -16.95
CA GLN A 217 38.34 0.47 -17.55
C GLN A 217 39.38 1.59 -17.72
N ARG A 218 40.62 1.26 -17.38
CA ARG A 218 41.78 2.12 -17.29
C ARG A 218 41.86 3.21 -18.37
N GLY A 219 41.99 4.45 -17.95
CA GLY A 219 42.82 5.41 -18.67
C GLY A 219 42.14 6.48 -19.47
N PHE A 220 40.92 6.95 -19.10
CA PHE A 220 40.37 8.15 -19.72
C PHE A 220 40.37 9.33 -18.73
N PRO A 221 40.87 10.53 -19.17
CA PRO A 221 40.75 11.74 -18.37
C PRO A 221 39.25 12.05 -18.17
N VAL A 222 38.93 12.66 -17.03
CA VAL A 222 37.59 13.16 -16.72
C VAL A 222 37.17 14.14 -17.80
N LEU A 223 36.51 13.65 -18.83
CA LEU A 223 35.84 14.49 -19.80
C LEU A 223 34.57 15.03 -19.16
N LYS A 224 34.38 16.32 -19.23
CA LYS A 224 33.12 16.99 -18.88
C LYS A 224 32.01 16.40 -19.78
N CYS A 225 31.33 15.40 -19.28
CA CYS A 225 30.32 14.68 -20.07
C CYS A 225 29.05 15.52 -20.20
N HIS A 226 28.76 15.95 -21.42
CA HIS A 226 27.51 16.63 -21.73
C HIS A 226 26.41 15.66 -22.20
N SER A 227 26.74 14.43 -22.55
CA SER A 227 25.74 13.40 -22.91
C SER A 227 26.29 12.00 -22.79
N TYR A 228 25.62 11.15 -22.00
CA TYR A 228 25.78 9.70 -22.04
C TYR A 228 24.49 9.10 -22.63
N SER A 229 24.63 8.19 -23.58
CA SER A 229 23.50 7.35 -23.98
C SER A 229 23.40 6.15 -23.06
N LYS A 230 22.21 5.70 -22.81
CA LYS A 230 21.89 4.55 -21.96
C LYS A 230 21.21 3.48 -22.80
N SER A 231 21.58 2.25 -22.59
CA SER A 231 20.86 1.11 -23.17
C SER A 231 20.60 0.07 -22.10
N ILE A 232 19.41 -0.50 -22.10
CA ILE A 232 19.09 -1.73 -21.40
C ILE A 232 19.12 -2.84 -22.45
N SER A 233 19.91 -3.89 -22.19
CA SER A 233 19.81 -5.14 -22.92
C SER A 233 19.17 -6.17 -22.00
N ILE A 234 18.09 -6.76 -22.44
CA ILE A 234 17.35 -7.80 -21.71
C ILE A 234 17.48 -9.07 -22.54
N LEU A 235 17.99 -10.11 -21.91
CA LEU A 235 17.99 -11.45 -22.49
C LEU A 235 16.76 -12.17 -21.93
N ASP A 236 15.73 -12.35 -22.76
CA ASP A 236 14.64 -13.28 -22.50
C ASP A 236 15.15 -14.70 -22.84
N GLU A 237 15.27 -15.58 -21.86
CA GLU A 237 15.34 -17.03 -22.05
C GLU A 237 13.95 -17.65 -21.99
#